data_7bbc50fb9c006178864962596c70e1eb
#
_entry.id   7bbc50fb9c006178864962596c70e1eb
#
_cell.length_a   1.000
_cell.length_b   1.000
_cell.length_c   1.000
_cell.angle_alpha   90.00
_cell.angle_beta   90.00
_cell.angle_gamma   90.00
#
_symmetry.space_group_name_H-M   'P 1'
#
loop_
_entity.id
_entity.type
_entity.pdbx_description
1 polymer ?
#
loop_
_entity_poly.entity_id
_entity_poly.type
_entity_poly.pdbx_seq_one_letter_code
_entity_poly.pdbx_strand_id
1 'polypeptide(L)'
;MNERVAELLQKKEKYTFTDLCTIMEILRGEGGCPWDREQTHASIRNNFIEETYEVIEAIDTEDPKLLREELGDVLLQVVFHARMEEEIGRFDIDDVANDICAKLIHRHPHIFSDVKADNTDQVLANWEAIKADEKARVTVSDKLNAIPSILPALMRAEKVGKKSGLDSADYAANPEEAIATLMMLTTQMAEADDAKRGQLYGEMLFAAVTLGRKLGLEAETALTAETDRRIADYMQMEQELGADPQKALTPEQLAAKWQTLREAYGE
;
A
#
# COMPACT_ATOMS: atom_id res chain seq x y z
N MET A 1 35.13 12.56 20.77
CA MET A 1 34.41 11.86 19.69
C MET A 1 34.34 10.41 20.10
N ASN A 2 33.15 9.84 20.12
CA ASN A 2 32.92 8.43 20.50
C ASN A 2 33.75 7.53 19.54
N GLU A 3 34.42 6.48 20.04
CA GLU A 3 35.26 5.57 19.25
C GLU A 3 34.47 4.95 18.08
N ARG A 4 33.23 4.54 18.31
CA ARG A 4 32.28 4.01 17.27
C ARG A 4 31.99 5.02 16.17
N VAL A 5 31.86 6.32 16.51
CA VAL A 5 31.68 7.40 15.50
C VAL A 5 32.93 7.55 14.65
N ALA A 6 34.12 7.44 15.28
CA ALA A 6 35.40 7.53 14.58
C ALA A 6 35.57 6.35 13.61
N GLU A 7 35.19 5.14 14.00
CA GLU A 7 35.23 3.94 13.16
C GLU A 7 34.33 4.10 11.93
N LEU A 8 33.11 4.55 12.12
CA LEU A 8 32.14 4.80 11.01
C LEU A 8 32.69 5.84 10.03
N LEU A 9 33.25 6.95 10.53
CA LEU A 9 33.77 8.03 9.68
C LEU A 9 35.04 7.63 8.93
N GLN A 10 35.84 6.69 9.47
CA GLN A 10 37.07 6.19 8.84
C GLN A 10 36.83 5.03 7.87
N LYS A 11 35.58 4.47 7.84
CA LYS A 11 35.24 3.36 6.97
C LYS A 11 35.38 3.77 5.51
N LYS A 12 36.25 3.10 4.78
CA LYS A 12 36.49 3.31 3.33
C LYS A 12 35.64 2.37 2.47
N GLU A 13 35.06 1.37 3.08
CA GLU A 13 34.21 0.39 2.45
C GLU A 13 32.75 0.85 2.48
N LYS A 14 31.91 0.14 1.75
CA LYS A 14 30.47 0.37 1.73
C LYS A 14 29.87 0.13 3.12
N TYR A 15 29.01 1.05 3.58
CA TYR A 15 28.21 0.83 4.77
C TYR A 15 27.28 -0.37 4.61
N THR A 16 27.06 -1.07 5.70
CA THR A 16 26.24 -2.28 5.78
C THR A 16 25.00 -2.05 6.63
N PHE A 17 24.10 -3.03 6.67
CA PHE A 17 22.95 -3.00 7.56
C PHE A 17 23.33 -2.84 9.04
N THR A 18 24.40 -3.52 9.49
CA THR A 18 24.90 -3.37 10.86
C THR A 18 25.38 -1.94 11.15
N ASP A 19 25.98 -1.27 10.15
CA ASP A 19 26.39 0.13 10.31
C ASP A 19 25.16 1.04 10.46
N LEU A 20 24.08 0.79 9.72
CA LEU A 20 22.82 1.53 9.86
C LEU A 20 22.24 1.38 11.28
N CYS A 21 22.22 0.17 11.83
CA CYS A 21 21.79 -0.07 13.20
C CYS A 21 22.66 0.69 14.20
N THR A 22 23.98 0.66 14.00
CA THR A 22 24.94 1.41 14.84
C THR A 22 24.73 2.93 14.74
N ILE A 23 24.47 3.45 13.54
CA ILE A 23 24.18 4.87 13.32
C ILE A 23 22.91 5.26 14.10
N MET A 24 21.85 4.48 14.01
CA MET A 24 20.60 4.76 14.72
C MET A 24 20.79 4.71 16.24
N GLU A 25 21.57 3.76 16.75
CA GLU A 25 21.93 3.71 18.17
C GLU A 25 22.69 4.97 18.62
N ILE A 26 23.60 5.48 17.80
CA ILE A 26 24.34 6.71 18.09
C ILE A 26 23.39 7.92 18.05
N LEU A 27 22.54 8.02 17.05
CA LEU A 27 21.61 9.16 16.88
C LEU A 27 20.63 9.25 18.04
N ARG A 28 20.14 8.13 18.54
CA ARG A 28 19.17 8.07 19.65
C ARG A 28 19.82 7.95 21.03
N GLY A 29 21.13 7.64 21.09
CA GLY A 29 21.87 7.47 22.32
C GLY A 29 22.11 8.77 23.07
N GLU A 30 22.79 8.66 24.25
CA GLU A 30 23.20 9.82 25.04
C GLU A 30 24.19 10.70 24.24
N GLY A 31 23.89 11.99 24.15
CA GLY A 31 24.68 12.93 23.33
C GLY A 31 24.43 12.84 21.82
N GLY A 32 23.45 12.03 21.39
CA GLY A 32 23.03 11.91 20.00
C GLY A 32 22.17 13.08 19.52
N CYS A 33 21.47 12.89 18.41
CA CYS A 33 20.64 13.92 17.79
C CYS A 33 19.39 14.22 18.64
N PRO A 34 19.16 15.47 19.05
CA PRO A 34 17.98 15.82 19.85
C PRO A 34 16.67 15.48 19.15
N TRP A 35 16.59 15.69 17.82
CA TRP A 35 15.39 15.41 17.05
C TRP A 35 15.08 13.90 17.03
N ASP A 36 16.06 13.06 16.71
CA ASP A 36 15.86 11.59 16.67
C ASP A 36 15.46 11.03 18.04
N ARG A 37 16.01 11.58 19.13
CA ARG A 37 15.72 11.16 20.51
C ARG A 37 14.29 11.49 20.96
N GLU A 38 13.70 12.56 20.44
CA GLU A 38 12.32 12.97 20.76
C GLU A 38 11.27 12.15 20.00
N GLN A 39 11.67 11.45 18.93
CA GLN A 39 10.71 10.70 18.11
C GLN A 39 10.10 9.53 18.87
N THR A 40 8.82 9.31 18.57
CA THR A 40 7.99 8.20 19.06
C THR A 40 7.42 7.44 17.85
N HIS A 41 6.90 6.24 18.08
CA HIS A 41 6.19 5.49 17.02
C HIS A 41 5.07 6.31 16.38
N ALA A 42 4.38 7.14 17.16
CA ALA A 42 3.28 7.98 16.67
C ALA A 42 3.78 9.16 15.83
N SER A 43 4.92 9.78 16.19
CA SER A 43 5.42 10.96 15.49
C SER A 43 5.97 10.65 14.11
N ILE A 44 6.62 9.48 13.93
CA ILE A 44 7.19 9.06 12.64
C ILE A 44 6.30 8.07 11.87
N ARG A 45 5.07 7.82 12.36
CA ARG A 45 4.13 6.92 11.69
C ARG A 45 3.82 7.33 10.25
N ASN A 46 3.66 8.64 10.02
CA ASN A 46 3.33 9.15 8.69
C ASN A 46 4.53 9.03 7.73
N ASN A 47 5.74 9.27 8.22
CA ASN A 47 6.96 9.05 7.41
C ASN A 47 7.01 7.60 6.88
N PHE A 48 6.71 6.61 7.72
CA PHE A 48 6.67 5.21 7.26
C PHE A 48 5.68 4.99 6.10
N ILE A 49 4.55 5.71 6.11
CA ILE A 49 3.56 5.64 5.03
C ILE A 49 4.10 6.34 3.78
N GLU A 50 4.69 7.53 3.93
CA GLU A 50 5.27 8.32 2.85
C GLU A 50 6.35 7.52 2.12
N GLU A 51 7.38 7.03 2.81
CA GLU A 51 8.45 6.22 2.23
C GLU A 51 7.89 4.96 1.50
N THR A 52 6.82 4.36 2.05
CA THR A 52 6.18 3.21 1.38
C THR A 52 5.51 3.62 0.06
N TYR A 53 4.90 4.79 -0.02
CA TYR A 53 4.31 5.30 -1.27
C TYR A 53 5.38 5.74 -2.27
N GLU A 54 6.51 6.29 -1.81
CA GLU A 54 7.65 6.64 -2.66
C GLU A 54 8.32 5.40 -3.26
N VAL A 55 8.38 4.28 -2.52
CA VAL A 55 8.74 2.97 -3.09
C VAL A 55 7.78 2.55 -4.20
N ILE A 56 6.46 2.75 -4.03
CA ILE A 56 5.47 2.41 -5.04
C ILE A 56 5.66 3.28 -6.29
N GLU A 57 5.86 4.60 -6.13
CA GLU A 57 6.15 5.52 -7.23
C GLU A 57 7.41 5.10 -8.00
N ALA A 58 8.47 4.72 -7.28
CA ALA A 58 9.70 4.23 -7.89
C ALA A 58 9.51 2.94 -8.70
N ILE A 59 8.60 2.06 -8.26
CA ILE A 59 8.22 0.85 -9.00
C ILE A 59 7.42 1.22 -10.25
N ASP A 60 6.44 2.09 -10.14
CA ASP A 60 5.53 2.47 -11.22
C ASP A 60 6.26 3.27 -12.32
N THR A 61 7.27 4.06 -11.94
CA THR A 61 8.14 4.81 -12.87
C THR A 61 9.31 3.99 -13.39
N GLU A 62 9.48 2.75 -12.96
CA GLU A 62 10.61 1.87 -13.30
C GLU A 62 11.99 2.52 -13.08
N ASP A 63 12.11 3.38 -12.04
CA ASP A 63 13.38 4.02 -11.68
C ASP A 63 14.16 3.21 -10.62
N PRO A 64 15.20 2.46 -11.02
CA PRO A 64 15.96 1.64 -10.09
C PRO A 64 16.83 2.45 -9.11
N LYS A 65 17.10 3.72 -9.38
CA LYS A 65 17.85 4.58 -8.44
C LYS A 65 16.94 5.08 -7.36
N LEU A 66 15.77 5.60 -7.73
CA LEU A 66 14.73 6.00 -6.80
C LEU A 66 14.31 4.80 -5.94
N LEU A 67 14.01 3.64 -6.55
CA LEU A 67 13.66 2.43 -5.80
C LEU A 67 14.71 2.04 -4.75
N ARG A 68 16.00 2.20 -5.06
CA ARG A 68 17.07 1.90 -4.08
C ARG A 68 17.12 2.91 -2.96
N GLU A 69 16.84 4.19 -3.24
CA GLU A 69 16.78 5.28 -2.27
C GLU A 69 15.62 5.03 -1.30
N GLU A 70 14.41 4.88 -1.81
CA GLU A 70 13.19 4.74 -1.01
C GLU A 70 13.15 3.41 -0.21
N LEU A 71 13.70 2.32 -0.76
CA LEU A 71 13.91 1.09 0.02
C LEU A 71 14.88 1.31 1.19
N GLY A 72 15.84 2.23 1.07
CA GLY A 72 16.72 2.65 2.15
C GLY A 72 15.95 3.37 3.25
N ASP A 73 15.04 4.27 2.88
CA ASP A 73 14.24 5.05 3.82
C ASP A 73 13.17 4.18 4.51
N VAL A 74 12.53 3.26 3.81
CA VAL A 74 11.70 2.22 4.46
C VAL A 74 12.52 1.37 5.43
N LEU A 75 13.74 0.97 5.06
CA LEU A 75 14.63 0.21 5.95
C LEU A 75 15.02 1.04 7.19
N LEU A 76 15.28 2.34 7.02
CA LEU A 76 15.51 3.27 8.13
C LEU A 76 14.31 3.29 9.09
N GLN A 77 13.08 3.38 8.60
CA GLN A 77 11.88 3.35 9.45
C GLN A 77 11.81 2.06 10.28
N VAL A 78 12.11 0.91 9.67
CA VAL A 78 12.13 -0.38 10.39
C VAL A 78 13.16 -0.37 11.52
N VAL A 79 14.39 0.05 11.24
CA VAL A 79 15.48 0.13 12.24
C VAL A 79 15.14 1.15 13.33
N PHE A 80 14.55 2.28 12.98
CA PHE A 80 14.15 3.31 13.92
C PHE A 80 13.09 2.80 14.91
N HIS A 81 12.05 2.16 14.41
CA HIS A 81 11.01 1.56 15.26
C HIS A 81 11.55 0.44 16.17
N ALA A 82 12.41 -0.43 15.65
CA ALA A 82 13.05 -1.48 16.43
C ALA A 82 13.95 -0.90 17.52
N ARG A 83 14.72 0.15 17.21
CA ARG A 83 15.57 0.82 18.20
C ARG A 83 14.78 1.43 19.36
N MET A 84 13.62 2.04 19.09
CA MET A 84 12.75 2.56 20.16
C MET A 84 12.27 1.47 21.12
N GLU A 85 11.98 0.28 20.61
CA GLU A 85 11.54 -0.85 21.44
C GLU A 85 12.69 -1.51 22.21
N GLU A 86 13.90 -1.54 21.62
CA GLU A 86 15.11 -2.00 22.27
C GLU A 86 15.47 -1.11 23.46
N GLU A 87 15.31 0.22 23.36
CA GLU A 87 15.57 1.18 24.44
C GLU A 87 14.74 0.92 25.69
N ILE A 88 13.57 0.30 25.56
CA ILE A 88 12.68 -0.05 26.65
C ILE A 88 12.68 -1.56 26.95
N GLY A 89 13.56 -2.32 26.30
CA GLY A 89 13.79 -3.75 26.58
C GLY A 89 12.65 -4.67 26.14
N ARG A 90 11.93 -4.34 25.07
CA ARG A 90 10.84 -5.18 24.56
C ARG A 90 11.31 -6.14 23.47
N PHE A 91 11.90 -5.62 22.41
CA PHE A 91 12.49 -6.39 21.31
C PHE A 91 13.51 -5.52 20.57
N ASP A 92 14.39 -6.14 19.79
CA ASP A 92 15.40 -5.49 18.95
C ASP A 92 15.20 -5.83 17.46
N ILE A 93 16.14 -5.37 16.64
CA ILE A 93 16.08 -5.59 15.18
C ILE A 93 16.31 -7.06 14.81
N ASP A 94 17.07 -7.81 15.62
CA ASP A 94 17.33 -9.22 15.39
C ASP A 94 16.07 -10.05 15.70
N ASP A 95 15.27 -9.66 16.68
CA ASP A 95 13.96 -10.26 16.95
C ASP A 95 13.01 -10.06 15.76
N VAL A 96 12.98 -8.83 15.19
CA VAL A 96 12.16 -8.54 13.99
C VAL A 96 12.60 -9.43 12.83
N ALA A 97 13.90 -9.56 12.59
CA ALA A 97 14.47 -10.41 11.56
C ALA A 97 14.18 -11.90 11.81
N ASN A 98 14.34 -12.37 13.06
CA ASN A 98 14.05 -13.73 13.47
C ASN A 98 12.60 -14.11 13.19
N ASP A 99 11.66 -13.25 13.60
CA ASP A 99 10.23 -13.52 13.45
C ASP A 99 9.81 -13.65 11.98
N ILE A 100 10.32 -12.79 11.11
CA ILE A 100 10.01 -12.91 9.68
C ILE A 100 10.70 -14.12 9.05
N CYS A 101 11.94 -14.46 9.42
CA CYS A 101 12.63 -15.65 8.96
C CYS A 101 11.89 -16.93 9.37
N ALA A 102 11.53 -17.06 10.64
CA ALA A 102 10.76 -18.21 11.14
C ALA A 102 9.44 -18.37 10.39
N LYS A 103 8.73 -17.27 10.17
CA LYS A 103 7.49 -17.23 9.39
C LYS A 103 7.69 -17.67 7.95
N LEU A 104 8.75 -17.20 7.27
CA LEU A 104 9.05 -17.58 5.89
C LEU A 104 9.40 -19.07 5.78
N ILE A 105 10.26 -19.59 6.67
CA ILE A 105 10.62 -21.00 6.71
C ILE A 105 9.38 -21.86 6.91
N HIS A 106 8.55 -21.53 7.90
CA HIS A 106 7.34 -22.29 8.21
C HIS A 106 6.31 -22.30 7.07
N ARG A 107 6.17 -21.19 6.35
CA ARG A 107 5.19 -21.03 5.25
C ARG A 107 5.67 -21.52 3.88
N HIS A 108 6.93 -21.95 3.77
CA HIS A 108 7.49 -22.51 2.54
C HIS A 108 8.00 -23.94 2.76
N PRO A 109 7.14 -24.85 3.25
CA PRO A 109 7.57 -26.23 3.54
C PRO A 109 8.03 -26.98 2.27
N HIS A 110 7.63 -26.54 1.09
CA HIS A 110 8.09 -27.08 -0.20
C HIS A 110 9.55 -26.73 -0.52
N ILE A 111 10.16 -25.76 0.21
CA ILE A 111 11.58 -25.41 0.11
C ILE A 111 12.36 -25.93 1.31
N PHE A 112 11.80 -25.83 2.51
CA PHE A 112 12.47 -26.08 3.78
C PHE A 112 12.09 -27.41 4.45
N SER A 113 11.25 -28.23 3.80
CA SER A 113 10.80 -29.54 4.28
C SER A 113 10.53 -30.50 3.10
N ASP A 114 9.98 -31.68 3.37
CA ASP A 114 9.70 -32.72 2.39
C ASP A 114 8.37 -32.57 1.63
N VAL A 115 7.63 -31.49 1.86
CA VAL A 115 6.36 -31.20 1.17
C VAL A 115 6.65 -30.79 -0.27
N LYS A 116 5.95 -31.41 -1.24
CA LYS A 116 6.07 -31.04 -2.65
C LYS A 116 4.96 -30.06 -3.05
N ALA A 117 5.30 -29.09 -3.85
CA ALA A 117 4.36 -28.22 -4.54
C ALA A 117 4.84 -28.05 -5.99
N ASP A 118 4.03 -28.49 -6.94
CA ASP A 118 4.43 -28.58 -8.34
C ASP A 118 4.06 -27.34 -9.16
N ASN A 119 3.26 -26.44 -8.58
CA ASN A 119 2.82 -25.20 -9.24
C ASN A 119 2.49 -24.10 -8.21
N THR A 120 2.36 -22.86 -8.71
CA THR A 120 2.08 -21.67 -7.92
C THR A 120 0.77 -21.78 -7.12
N ASP A 121 -0.27 -22.39 -7.68
CA ASP A 121 -1.58 -22.51 -7.01
C ASP A 121 -1.48 -23.38 -5.76
N GLN A 122 -0.73 -24.49 -5.82
CA GLN A 122 -0.46 -25.33 -4.66
C GLN A 122 0.35 -24.61 -3.59
N VAL A 123 1.35 -23.82 -3.99
CA VAL A 123 2.13 -23.00 -3.07
C VAL A 123 1.22 -22.01 -2.34
N LEU A 124 0.38 -21.27 -3.07
CA LEU A 124 -0.56 -20.30 -2.49
C LEU A 124 -1.60 -20.95 -1.57
N ALA A 125 -2.15 -22.11 -1.98
CA ALA A 125 -3.11 -22.84 -1.16
C ALA A 125 -2.48 -23.33 0.17
N ASN A 126 -1.28 -23.89 0.12
CA ASN A 126 -0.54 -24.31 1.30
C ASN A 126 -0.22 -23.12 2.22
N TRP A 127 0.23 -22.02 1.64
CA TRP A 127 0.56 -20.80 2.38
C TRP A 127 -0.65 -20.20 3.11
N GLU A 128 -1.82 -20.12 2.46
CA GLU A 128 -3.05 -19.64 3.10
C GLU A 128 -3.56 -20.62 4.18
N ALA A 129 -3.43 -21.93 3.98
CA ALA A 129 -3.80 -22.92 4.97
C ALA A 129 -2.92 -22.80 6.23
N ILE A 130 -1.60 -22.74 6.09
CA ILE A 130 -0.65 -22.59 7.20
C ILE A 130 -0.94 -21.26 7.95
N LYS A 131 -1.14 -20.17 7.22
CA LYS A 131 -1.44 -18.86 7.80
C LYS A 131 -2.76 -18.82 8.56
N ALA A 132 -3.76 -19.60 8.13
CA ALA A 132 -5.03 -19.73 8.84
C ALA A 132 -4.85 -20.49 10.17
N ASP A 133 -4.06 -21.56 10.15
CA ASP A 133 -3.76 -22.39 11.33
C ASP A 133 -2.95 -21.62 12.37
N GLU A 134 -1.86 -20.94 11.98
CA GLU A 134 -1.02 -20.13 12.88
C GLU A 134 -1.82 -19.10 13.70
N LYS A 135 -2.88 -18.57 13.14
CA LYS A 135 -3.66 -17.48 13.75
C LYS A 135 -4.95 -17.93 14.42
N ALA A 136 -5.19 -19.26 14.47
CA ALA A 136 -6.43 -19.84 15.02
C ALA A 136 -7.72 -19.14 14.50
N ARG A 137 -7.69 -18.66 13.25
CA ARG A 137 -8.81 -17.94 12.62
C ARG A 137 -9.79 -18.93 12.04
N VAL A 138 -10.68 -19.42 12.86
CA VAL A 138 -11.62 -20.49 12.51
C VAL A 138 -12.83 -19.91 11.75
N THR A 139 -13.28 -18.71 12.12
CA THR A 139 -14.48 -18.10 11.55
C THR A 139 -14.16 -17.04 10.48
N VAL A 140 -15.14 -16.76 9.62
CA VAL A 140 -15.07 -15.64 8.68
C VAL A 140 -14.92 -14.31 9.43
N SER A 141 -15.62 -14.15 10.55
CA SER A 141 -15.52 -12.96 11.42
C SER A 141 -14.08 -12.73 11.91
N ASP A 142 -13.39 -13.79 12.32
CA ASP A 142 -11.98 -13.69 12.74
C ASP A 142 -11.07 -13.22 11.61
N LYS A 143 -11.32 -13.72 10.39
CA LYS A 143 -10.58 -13.32 9.17
C LYS A 143 -10.84 -11.85 8.81
N LEU A 144 -12.07 -11.39 8.95
CA LEU A 144 -12.47 -10.02 8.65
C LEU A 144 -11.95 -9.04 9.70
N ASN A 145 -12.08 -9.35 10.98
CA ASN A 145 -11.58 -8.52 12.09
C ASN A 145 -10.06 -8.34 12.06
N ALA A 146 -9.35 -9.25 11.40
CA ALA A 146 -7.91 -9.17 11.23
C ALA A 146 -7.46 -8.28 10.05
N ILE A 147 -8.38 -7.68 9.31
CA ILE A 147 -8.06 -6.71 8.25
C ILE A 147 -7.81 -5.35 8.93
N PRO A 148 -6.61 -4.75 8.78
CA PRO A 148 -6.34 -3.47 9.38
C PRO A 148 -7.32 -2.41 8.92
N SER A 149 -7.91 -1.66 9.87
CA SER A 149 -8.88 -0.60 9.56
C SER A 149 -8.25 0.62 8.89
N ILE A 150 -6.92 0.74 8.98
CA ILE A 150 -6.15 1.87 8.45
C ILE A 150 -5.81 1.74 6.96
N LEU A 151 -6.04 0.59 6.36
CA LEU A 151 -5.79 0.40 4.91
C LEU A 151 -6.59 1.40 4.08
N PRO A 152 -6.07 1.85 2.92
CA PRO A 152 -6.85 2.56 1.91
C PRO A 152 -8.18 1.85 1.64
N ALA A 153 -9.24 2.62 1.41
CA ALA A 153 -10.60 2.08 1.44
C ALA A 153 -10.85 0.99 0.38
N LEU A 154 -10.32 1.17 -0.83
CA LEU A 154 -10.49 0.19 -1.92
C LEU A 154 -9.69 -1.08 -1.63
N MET A 155 -8.44 -0.95 -1.18
CA MET A 155 -7.63 -2.10 -0.73
C MET A 155 -8.31 -2.87 0.41
N ARG A 156 -8.94 -2.15 1.35
CA ARG A 156 -9.66 -2.78 2.46
C ARG A 156 -10.90 -3.52 1.97
N ALA A 157 -11.68 -2.90 1.08
CA ALA A 157 -12.86 -3.52 0.46
C ALA A 157 -12.48 -4.80 -0.31
N GLU A 158 -11.39 -4.76 -1.06
CA GLU A 158 -10.86 -5.92 -1.77
C GLU A 158 -10.52 -7.08 -0.81
N LYS A 159 -9.81 -6.79 0.29
CA LYS A 159 -9.48 -7.80 1.31
C LYS A 159 -10.74 -8.35 2.01
N VAL A 160 -11.75 -7.52 2.25
CA VAL A 160 -13.05 -7.94 2.79
C VAL A 160 -13.72 -8.90 1.81
N GLY A 161 -13.88 -8.52 0.56
CA GLY A 161 -14.45 -9.36 -0.48
C GLY A 161 -13.72 -10.72 -0.60
N LYS A 162 -12.39 -10.70 -0.69
CA LYS A 162 -11.58 -11.93 -0.79
C LYS A 162 -11.73 -12.85 0.42
N LYS A 163 -11.88 -12.32 1.64
CA LYS A 163 -11.90 -13.12 2.87
C LYS A 163 -13.28 -13.50 3.36
N SER A 164 -14.31 -12.75 2.97
CA SER A 164 -15.68 -13.03 3.37
C SER A 164 -16.24 -14.30 2.73
N GLY A 165 -15.77 -14.66 1.55
CA GLY A 165 -16.37 -15.71 0.73
C GLY A 165 -17.76 -15.34 0.17
N LEU A 166 -18.20 -14.09 0.39
CA LEU A 166 -19.51 -13.58 -0.01
C LEU A 166 -19.55 -13.15 -1.48
N ASP A 167 -18.43 -13.21 -2.18
CA ASP A 167 -18.34 -12.78 -3.59
C ASP A 167 -19.40 -13.43 -4.50
N SER A 168 -19.87 -14.65 -4.15
CA SER A 168 -20.88 -15.35 -4.92
C SER A 168 -22.30 -15.18 -4.36
N ALA A 169 -22.44 -14.66 -3.12
CA ALA A 169 -23.75 -14.57 -2.47
C ALA A 169 -24.36 -13.15 -2.52
N ASP A 170 -23.50 -12.10 -2.39
CA ASP A 170 -24.01 -10.74 -2.20
C ASP A 170 -23.81 -9.80 -3.40
N TYR A 171 -22.79 -10.03 -4.26
CA TYR A 171 -22.46 -9.03 -5.28
C TYR A 171 -22.20 -9.58 -6.68
N ALA A 172 -21.65 -10.75 -6.87
CA ALA A 172 -21.54 -11.40 -8.19
C ALA A 172 -20.72 -12.69 -8.18
N ALA A 173 -21.19 -13.73 -8.86
CA ALA A 173 -20.40 -14.93 -9.12
C ALA A 173 -19.38 -14.72 -10.27
N ASN A 174 -19.68 -13.78 -11.18
CA ASN A 174 -18.92 -13.49 -12.40
C ASN A 174 -18.93 -11.97 -12.72
N PRO A 175 -18.13 -11.52 -13.70
CA PRO A 175 -18.09 -10.10 -14.08
C PRO A 175 -19.44 -9.55 -14.57
N GLU A 176 -20.23 -10.33 -15.29
CA GLU A 176 -21.51 -9.92 -15.84
C GLU A 176 -22.52 -9.59 -14.73
N GLU A 177 -22.54 -10.40 -13.67
CA GLU A 177 -23.38 -10.11 -12.49
C GLU A 177 -22.89 -8.87 -11.74
N ALA A 178 -21.59 -8.65 -11.63
CA ALA A 178 -21.04 -7.45 -11.01
C ALA A 178 -21.44 -6.19 -11.79
N ILE A 179 -21.39 -6.23 -13.12
CA ILE A 179 -21.84 -5.14 -13.99
C ILE A 179 -23.34 -4.90 -13.79
N ALA A 180 -24.16 -5.94 -13.78
CA ALA A 180 -25.60 -5.81 -13.56
C ALA A 180 -25.91 -5.18 -12.19
N THR A 181 -25.17 -5.55 -11.14
CA THR A 181 -25.28 -4.95 -9.81
C THR A 181 -24.93 -3.46 -9.83
N LEU A 182 -23.86 -3.06 -10.49
CA LEU A 182 -23.49 -1.65 -10.65
C LEU A 182 -24.57 -0.85 -11.38
N MET A 183 -25.13 -1.39 -12.46
CA MET A 183 -26.23 -0.75 -13.20
C MET A 183 -27.48 -0.58 -12.33
N MET A 184 -27.85 -1.61 -11.57
CA MET A 184 -28.98 -1.56 -10.63
C MET A 184 -28.76 -0.49 -9.55
N LEU A 185 -27.59 -0.47 -8.90
CA LEU A 185 -27.26 0.50 -7.86
C LEU A 185 -27.25 1.94 -8.40
N THR A 186 -26.74 2.15 -9.62
CA THR A 186 -26.77 3.45 -10.30
C THR A 186 -28.21 3.94 -10.50
N THR A 187 -29.11 3.06 -10.94
CA THR A 187 -30.54 3.37 -11.14
C THR A 187 -31.19 3.72 -9.79
N GLN A 188 -30.97 2.91 -8.76
CA GLN A 188 -31.50 3.16 -7.41
C GLN A 188 -31.01 4.48 -6.83
N MET A 189 -29.72 4.83 -7.07
CA MET A 189 -29.15 6.07 -6.58
C MET A 189 -29.79 7.30 -7.25
N ALA A 190 -30.17 7.23 -8.53
CA ALA A 190 -30.85 8.30 -9.24
C ALA A 190 -32.25 8.61 -8.65
N GLU A 191 -32.91 7.59 -8.11
CA GLU A 191 -34.25 7.69 -7.52
C GLU A 191 -34.25 7.91 -5.99
N ALA A 192 -33.10 7.77 -5.35
CA ALA A 192 -32.95 7.81 -3.90
C ALA A 192 -33.03 9.23 -3.33
N ASP A 193 -33.53 9.34 -2.11
CA ASP A 193 -33.43 10.54 -1.29
C ASP A 193 -31.98 10.73 -0.76
N ASP A 194 -31.71 11.92 -0.23
CA ASP A 194 -30.36 12.29 0.24
C ASP A 194 -29.85 11.38 1.37
N ALA A 195 -30.75 10.83 2.19
CA ALA A 195 -30.37 9.94 3.30
C ALA A 195 -29.84 8.58 2.81
N LYS A 196 -30.34 8.09 1.68
CA LYS A 196 -29.94 6.80 1.08
C LYS A 196 -28.76 6.92 0.11
N ARG A 197 -28.56 8.08 -0.52
CA ARG A 197 -27.51 8.26 -1.53
C ARG A 197 -26.13 7.90 -1.04
N GLY A 198 -25.75 8.29 0.19
CA GLY A 198 -24.46 7.98 0.76
C GLY A 198 -24.20 6.47 0.92
N GLN A 199 -25.23 5.72 1.35
CA GLN A 199 -25.17 4.27 1.46
C GLN A 199 -25.03 3.62 0.08
N LEU A 200 -25.89 3.95 -0.87
CA LEU A 200 -25.87 3.41 -2.24
C LEU A 200 -24.54 3.70 -2.95
N TYR A 201 -23.97 4.90 -2.73
CA TYR A 201 -22.66 5.23 -3.27
C TYR A 201 -21.55 4.33 -2.70
N GLY A 202 -21.59 4.05 -1.39
CA GLY A 202 -20.67 3.09 -0.77
C GLY A 202 -20.83 1.67 -1.33
N GLU A 203 -22.06 1.23 -1.55
CA GLU A 203 -22.38 -0.07 -2.18
C GLU A 203 -21.88 -0.13 -3.63
N MET A 204 -22.03 0.96 -4.41
CA MET A 204 -21.48 1.05 -5.76
C MET A 204 -19.95 0.94 -5.79
N LEU A 205 -19.26 1.64 -4.90
CA LEU A 205 -17.79 1.54 -4.78
C LEU A 205 -17.36 0.11 -4.43
N PHE A 206 -18.07 -0.54 -3.52
CA PHE A 206 -17.77 -1.94 -3.15
C PHE A 206 -18.05 -2.89 -4.32
N ALA A 207 -19.14 -2.70 -5.07
CA ALA A 207 -19.44 -3.47 -6.27
C ALA A 207 -18.40 -3.25 -7.39
N ALA A 208 -17.91 -2.02 -7.55
CA ALA A 208 -16.81 -1.71 -8.50
C ALA A 208 -15.51 -2.44 -8.13
N VAL A 209 -15.15 -2.47 -6.83
CA VAL A 209 -14.01 -3.26 -6.33
C VAL A 209 -14.22 -4.75 -6.62
N THR A 210 -15.44 -5.26 -6.43
CA THR A 210 -15.74 -6.67 -6.70
C THR A 210 -15.60 -6.98 -8.18
N LEU A 211 -16.08 -6.11 -9.08
CA LEU A 211 -15.89 -6.24 -10.52
C LEU A 211 -14.41 -6.27 -10.89
N GLY A 212 -13.61 -5.32 -10.38
CA GLY A 212 -12.16 -5.28 -10.60
C GLY A 212 -11.50 -6.61 -10.24
N ARG A 213 -11.81 -7.15 -9.07
CA ARG A 213 -11.29 -8.45 -8.62
C ARG A 213 -11.68 -9.61 -9.56
N LYS A 214 -12.90 -9.64 -10.06
CA LYS A 214 -13.35 -10.68 -11.02
C LYS A 214 -12.63 -10.58 -12.37
N LEU A 215 -12.17 -9.38 -12.73
CA LEU A 215 -11.38 -9.12 -13.93
C LEU A 215 -9.86 -9.23 -13.70
N GLY A 216 -9.41 -9.53 -12.47
CA GLY A 216 -7.99 -9.59 -12.12
C GLY A 216 -7.33 -8.22 -12.01
N LEU A 217 -8.13 -7.16 -11.76
CA LEU A 217 -7.67 -5.78 -11.59
C LEU A 217 -7.67 -5.40 -10.11
N GLU A 218 -6.71 -4.58 -9.71
CA GLU A 218 -6.61 -3.99 -8.37
C GLU A 218 -7.22 -2.58 -8.38
N ALA A 219 -8.25 -2.36 -7.58
CA ALA A 219 -9.06 -1.14 -7.64
C ALA A 219 -8.29 0.12 -7.20
N GLU A 220 -7.42 0.02 -6.18
CA GLU A 220 -6.59 1.14 -5.72
C GLU A 220 -5.62 1.56 -6.83
N THR A 221 -4.86 0.62 -7.38
CA THR A 221 -3.90 0.85 -8.48
C THR A 221 -4.59 1.44 -9.71
N ALA A 222 -5.75 0.88 -10.09
CA ALA A 222 -6.50 1.37 -11.25
C ALA A 222 -6.99 2.82 -11.08
N LEU A 223 -7.46 3.17 -9.86
CA LEU A 223 -7.91 4.52 -9.58
C LEU A 223 -6.75 5.52 -9.49
N THR A 224 -5.62 5.11 -8.92
CA THR A 224 -4.37 5.91 -8.89
C THR A 224 -3.92 6.22 -10.31
N ALA A 225 -3.77 5.22 -11.18
CA ALA A 225 -3.35 5.41 -12.57
C ALA A 225 -4.30 6.34 -13.35
N GLU A 226 -5.62 6.22 -13.16
CA GLU A 226 -6.58 7.13 -13.79
C GLU A 226 -6.48 8.56 -13.24
N THR A 227 -6.18 8.70 -11.96
CA THR A 227 -5.98 10.02 -11.33
C THR A 227 -4.74 10.70 -11.90
N ASP A 228 -3.63 9.97 -12.02
CA ASP A 228 -2.37 10.48 -12.59
C ASP A 228 -2.54 10.85 -14.06
N ARG A 229 -3.25 10.03 -14.83
CA ARG A 229 -3.61 10.36 -16.21
C ARG A 229 -4.35 11.68 -16.27
N ARG A 230 -5.34 11.91 -15.42
CA ARG A 230 -6.10 13.18 -15.38
C ARG A 230 -5.23 14.37 -15.01
N ILE A 231 -4.30 14.20 -14.06
CA ILE A 231 -3.33 15.24 -13.70
C ILE A 231 -2.46 15.60 -14.92
N ALA A 232 -1.92 14.59 -15.61
CA ALA A 232 -1.11 14.78 -16.83
C ALA A 232 -1.90 15.50 -17.94
N ASP A 233 -3.16 15.11 -18.16
CA ASP A 233 -4.05 15.76 -19.12
C ASP A 233 -4.27 17.24 -18.78
N TYR A 234 -4.46 17.59 -17.49
CA TYR A 234 -4.56 18.97 -17.05
C TYR A 234 -3.26 19.76 -17.30
N MET A 235 -2.11 19.18 -16.98
CA MET A 235 -0.79 19.82 -17.23
C MET A 235 -0.57 20.08 -18.71
N GLN A 236 -0.93 19.12 -19.56
CA GLN A 236 -0.85 19.29 -21.02
C GLN A 236 -1.79 20.42 -21.50
N MET A 237 -3.03 20.45 -21.02
CA MET A 237 -3.98 21.53 -21.36
C MET A 237 -3.44 22.91 -21.01
N GLU A 238 -2.83 23.07 -19.83
CA GLU A 238 -2.24 24.35 -19.41
C GLU A 238 -1.07 24.75 -20.31
N GLN A 239 -0.19 23.82 -20.68
CA GLN A 239 0.92 24.09 -21.61
C GLN A 239 0.43 24.53 -22.99
N GLU A 240 -0.56 23.84 -23.56
CA GLU A 240 -1.11 24.15 -24.88
C GLU A 240 -1.85 25.48 -24.95
N LEU A 241 -2.48 25.90 -23.85
CA LEU A 241 -3.16 27.19 -23.76
C LEU A 241 -2.19 28.36 -23.49
N GLY A 242 -0.89 28.07 -23.36
CA GLY A 242 0.11 29.10 -23.03
C GLY A 242 -0.21 29.78 -21.69
N ALA A 243 -0.55 28.98 -20.69
CA ALA A 243 -1.02 29.46 -19.40
C ALA A 243 -0.03 30.48 -18.82
N ASP A 244 -0.46 31.71 -18.71
CA ASP A 244 0.18 32.69 -17.84
C ASP A 244 0.01 32.19 -16.40
N PRO A 245 1.09 31.89 -15.66
CA PRO A 245 0.99 31.41 -14.28
C PRO A 245 0.15 32.33 -13.37
N GLN A 246 -0.12 33.57 -13.82
CA GLN A 246 -0.95 34.55 -13.11
C GLN A 246 -2.42 34.54 -13.55
N LYS A 247 -2.79 33.76 -14.57
CA LYS A 247 -4.17 33.62 -15.04
C LYS A 247 -4.61 32.18 -14.95
N ALA A 248 -5.36 31.85 -13.91
CA ALA A 248 -6.07 30.57 -13.86
C ALA A 248 -7.00 30.43 -15.09
N LEU A 249 -7.02 29.24 -15.70
CA LEU A 249 -7.95 28.91 -16.77
C LEU A 249 -9.39 29.04 -16.25
N THR A 250 -10.27 29.65 -17.05
CA THR A 250 -11.68 29.68 -16.68
C THR A 250 -12.29 28.28 -16.77
N PRO A 251 -13.37 27.99 -16.01
CA PRO A 251 -14.06 26.71 -16.10
C PRO A 251 -14.50 26.36 -17.53
N GLU A 252 -14.88 27.37 -18.33
CA GLU A 252 -15.29 27.19 -19.73
C GLU A 252 -14.11 26.77 -20.63
N GLN A 253 -12.94 27.38 -20.44
CA GLN A 253 -11.72 27.00 -21.17
C GLN A 253 -11.28 25.58 -20.84
N LEU A 254 -11.33 25.20 -19.56
CA LEU A 254 -11.05 23.84 -19.12
C LEU A 254 -12.04 22.83 -19.71
N ALA A 255 -13.34 23.13 -19.68
CA ALA A 255 -14.38 22.24 -20.22
C ALA A 255 -14.23 22.02 -21.73
N ALA A 256 -13.99 23.10 -22.51
CA ALA A 256 -13.82 23.02 -23.95
C ALA A 256 -12.59 22.15 -24.34
N LYS A 257 -11.48 22.33 -23.60
CA LYS A 257 -10.26 21.60 -23.85
C LYS A 257 -10.39 20.12 -23.45
N TRP A 258 -11.02 19.86 -22.31
CA TRP A 258 -11.33 18.51 -21.84
C TRP A 258 -12.15 17.72 -22.87
N GLN A 259 -13.16 18.34 -23.47
CA GLN A 259 -13.94 17.72 -24.53
C GLN A 259 -13.09 17.36 -25.76
N THR A 260 -12.17 18.26 -26.16
CA THR A 260 -11.24 17.99 -27.27
C THR A 260 -10.30 16.82 -26.96
N LEU A 261 -9.80 16.71 -25.74
CA LEU A 261 -8.95 15.57 -25.31
C LEU A 261 -9.73 14.26 -25.33
N ARG A 262 -10.93 14.21 -24.81
CA ARG A 262 -11.79 13.01 -24.86
C ARG A 262 -12.05 12.54 -26.28
N GLU A 263 -12.34 13.45 -27.18
CA GLU A 263 -12.52 13.15 -28.61
C GLU A 263 -11.24 12.58 -29.24
N ALA A 264 -10.07 13.08 -28.81
CA ALA A 264 -8.77 12.56 -29.28
C ALA A 264 -8.46 11.15 -28.77
N TYR A 265 -8.95 10.79 -27.59
CA TYR A 265 -8.84 9.43 -27.02
C TYR A 265 -9.95 8.48 -27.50
N GLY A 266 -10.91 8.96 -28.28
CA GLY A 266 -11.99 8.14 -28.85
C GLY A 266 -13.11 7.82 -27.85
N GLU A 267 -13.25 8.65 -26.81
CA GLU A 267 -14.32 8.55 -25.80
C GLU A 267 -15.55 9.41 -26.13
#